data_52aa062c34a84e0bd406bf648fba21f8
#
_entry.id   52aa062c34a84e0bd406bf648fba21f8
#
_cell.length_a   1.000
_cell.length_b   1.000
_cell.length_c   1.000
_cell.angle_alpha   90.00
_cell.angle_beta   90.00
_cell.angle_gamma   90.00
#
_symmetry.space_group_name_H-M   'P 1'
#
loop_
_entity.id
_entity.type
_entity.pdbx_description
1 polymer ?
#
loop_
_entity_poly.entity_id
_entity_poly.type
_entity_poly.pdbx_seq_one_letter_code
_entity_poly.pdbx_strand_id
1 'polypeptide(L)'
;MLMKICISLHDSKILPDARTYSISFASYLFIIQITMSSLEEPLGLDKLPSMNTIDRIQRFSSGACRPRVDNLGMGNCWIEGPSCSTSNSCDEDDEEEYTAETFPWRRQTRDLSRGDSFSQKTMTMGKNSLKFGAIDNSFYPSDYQYSPKSNTKNVQDMAYKFMKGIPKFVKIVEVGPRDGLQNEKNIVPTDVKIELIHRLASSGLSVIEATSFVSPKWVPQLADAKDVMQAVHNLGGVRLPVLTPNLKGFEAAIAAGAREVAVFASASESFSKSNINCSIEESLARYRAVTQAAKELSIPVRGYVSCVVGCPVEGPVPPSKVANVAKELYDMGCFEISLGDTIGVGTPGTVVPMLLAVMAVVPAEKLAVHFHDTYGQSLPNILVSIQMGISAVDSSVSGLGGCPYAKGASGNVATEDVVYMLKGLGVKTNVDLGKLMSAGDFISKHLGRPSGSKTAIAFSRATADVSKI
;
A
#
# COMPACT_ATOMS: atom_id res chain seq x y z
N MET A 1 -29.63 34.15 -15.98
CA MET A 1 -29.31 34.64 -17.32
C MET A 1 -28.96 33.40 -18.17
N LEU A 2 -29.97 32.84 -18.82
CA LEU A 2 -29.90 31.60 -19.59
C LEU A 2 -29.46 31.97 -21.01
N MET A 3 -28.31 31.53 -21.43
CA MET A 3 -27.85 31.73 -22.80
C MET A 3 -28.06 30.41 -23.60
N LYS A 4 -28.94 30.51 -24.58
CA LYS A 4 -29.27 29.51 -25.57
C LYS A 4 -28.03 29.19 -26.42
N ILE A 5 -27.68 27.89 -26.53
CA ILE A 5 -26.87 27.44 -27.65
C ILE A 5 -27.73 26.49 -28.46
N CYS A 6 -28.21 26.97 -29.63
CA CYS A 6 -28.73 26.16 -30.70
C CYS A 6 -27.55 25.71 -31.55
N ILE A 7 -27.34 24.41 -31.67
CA ILE A 7 -26.49 23.80 -32.68
C ILE A 7 -27.39 23.15 -33.71
N SER A 8 -27.33 23.64 -34.91
CA SER A 8 -27.96 23.13 -36.11
C SER A 8 -27.28 21.82 -36.52
N LEU A 9 -28.02 20.74 -36.55
CA LEU A 9 -27.62 19.49 -37.18
C LEU A 9 -28.36 19.38 -38.50
N HIS A 10 -27.63 19.54 -39.59
CA HIS A 10 -28.08 19.10 -40.92
C HIS A 10 -27.03 18.16 -41.51
N ASP A 11 -27.54 17.06 -42.04
CA ASP A 11 -26.97 16.02 -42.92
C ASP A 11 -26.19 14.86 -42.31
N SER A 12 -26.83 13.78 -42.33
CA SER A 12 -26.98 12.59 -43.13
C SER A 12 -26.51 11.26 -42.49
N LYS A 13 -27.52 10.38 -42.33
CA LYS A 13 -27.56 8.94 -42.54
C LYS A 13 -26.61 8.03 -41.73
N ILE A 14 -27.30 7.24 -40.93
CA ILE A 14 -26.97 5.96 -40.31
C ILE A 14 -26.95 6.07 -38.75
N LEU A 15 -28.14 5.81 -38.14
CA LEU A 15 -28.29 5.50 -36.72
C LEU A 15 -29.25 4.30 -36.59
N PRO A 16 -28.88 3.25 -35.86
CA PRO A 16 -29.84 2.27 -35.37
C PRO A 16 -30.48 2.78 -34.08
N ASP A 17 -31.75 2.65 -34.03
CA ASP A 17 -32.76 2.71 -32.99
C ASP A 17 -32.49 3.43 -31.67
N ALA A 18 -33.03 4.66 -31.57
CA ALA A 18 -32.93 5.58 -30.45
C ALA A 18 -33.71 5.17 -29.17
N ARG A 19 -34.34 4.00 -29.13
CA ARG A 19 -35.21 3.61 -27.98
C ARG A 19 -34.51 2.93 -26.84
N THR A 20 -33.29 2.42 -27.03
CA THR A 20 -32.55 1.68 -26.01
C THR A 20 -31.68 2.57 -25.12
N TYR A 21 -31.38 3.78 -25.54
CA TYR A 21 -30.49 4.69 -24.79
C TYR A 21 -31.22 5.63 -23.81
N SER A 22 -32.53 5.84 -23.98
CA SER A 22 -33.28 6.78 -23.12
C SER A 22 -33.58 6.22 -21.72
N ILE A 23 -33.64 4.90 -21.58
CA ILE A 23 -33.91 4.25 -20.27
C ILE A 23 -32.65 4.23 -19.39
N SER A 24 -31.47 4.15 -19.98
CA SER A 24 -30.20 4.16 -19.25
C SER A 24 -29.86 5.54 -18.65
N PHE A 25 -30.17 6.62 -19.37
CA PHE A 25 -29.86 7.99 -18.93
C PHE A 25 -30.80 8.46 -17.82
N ALA A 26 -32.07 8.12 -17.89
CA ALA A 26 -33.04 8.43 -16.84
C ALA A 26 -32.77 7.66 -15.54
N SER A 27 -32.33 6.40 -15.64
CA SER A 27 -31.91 5.61 -14.47
C SER A 27 -30.64 6.16 -13.81
N TYR A 28 -29.72 6.71 -14.59
CA TYR A 28 -28.50 7.31 -14.08
C TYR A 28 -28.74 8.63 -13.36
N LEU A 29 -29.63 9.48 -13.90
CA LEU A 29 -30.06 10.73 -13.25
C LEU A 29 -30.88 10.46 -11.97
N PHE A 30 -31.66 9.41 -11.94
CA PHE A 30 -32.43 9.03 -10.75
C PHE A 30 -31.54 8.53 -9.60
N ILE A 31 -30.46 7.80 -9.90
CA ILE A 31 -29.45 7.37 -8.91
C ILE A 31 -28.68 8.58 -8.37
N ILE A 32 -28.29 9.53 -9.22
CA ILE A 32 -27.62 10.77 -8.79
C ILE A 32 -28.56 11.62 -7.91
N GLN A 33 -29.83 11.66 -8.21
CA GLN A 33 -30.80 12.44 -7.44
C GLN A 33 -31.12 11.83 -6.07
N ILE A 34 -31.13 10.49 -5.96
CA ILE A 34 -31.29 9.80 -4.66
C ILE A 34 -30.01 9.93 -3.82
N THR A 35 -28.83 9.91 -4.41
CA THR A 35 -27.58 10.14 -3.64
C THR A 35 -27.40 11.58 -3.20
N MET A 36 -27.91 12.56 -3.93
CA MET A 36 -27.82 13.97 -3.53
C MET A 36 -28.87 14.36 -2.49
N SER A 37 -30.07 13.76 -2.47
CA SER A 37 -31.08 14.04 -1.45
C SER A 37 -30.82 13.37 -0.09
N SER A 38 -29.93 12.37 -0.02
CA SER A 38 -29.48 11.76 1.23
C SER A 38 -28.24 12.42 1.86
N LEU A 39 -27.68 13.46 1.22
CA LEU A 39 -26.49 14.20 1.68
C LEU A 39 -26.81 15.55 2.31
N GLU A 40 -28.09 15.90 2.51
CA GLU A 40 -28.53 17.18 3.11
C GLU A 40 -28.61 17.17 4.64
N GLU A 41 -28.27 16.09 5.35
CA GLU A 41 -27.97 16.18 6.77
C GLU A 41 -26.46 16.21 6.99
N PRO A 42 -25.88 17.29 7.55
CA PRO A 42 -24.48 17.31 7.90
C PRO A 42 -24.25 16.32 9.04
N LEU A 43 -23.62 15.18 8.74
CA LEU A 43 -22.98 14.39 9.78
C LEU A 43 -22.04 15.34 10.51
N GLY A 44 -22.36 15.61 11.80
CA GLY A 44 -21.71 16.61 12.62
C GLY A 44 -20.18 16.48 12.63
N LEU A 45 -19.54 17.18 11.71
CA LEU A 45 -18.09 17.38 11.64
C LEU A 45 -17.57 18.23 12.82
N ASP A 46 -18.46 18.76 13.66
CA ASP A 46 -18.13 19.59 14.83
C ASP A 46 -17.54 18.81 16.01
N LYS A 47 -17.35 17.48 15.88
CA LYS A 47 -16.77 16.62 16.93
C LYS A 47 -15.47 15.93 16.60
N LEU A 48 -14.80 16.32 15.52
CA LEU A 48 -13.40 15.92 15.35
C LEU A 48 -12.53 16.78 16.28
N PRO A 49 -11.63 16.18 17.06
CA PRO A 49 -10.74 16.97 17.93
C PRO A 49 -9.93 17.91 17.05
N SER A 50 -9.93 19.19 17.40
CA SER A 50 -9.09 20.19 16.71
C SER A 50 -7.62 19.79 16.82
N MET A 51 -6.77 20.22 15.87
CA MET A 51 -5.32 19.98 15.87
C MET A 51 -4.66 20.36 17.21
N ASN A 52 -5.25 21.28 17.98
CA ASN A 52 -4.79 21.66 19.32
C ASN A 52 -4.98 20.56 20.38
N THR A 53 -5.82 19.57 20.13
CA THR A 53 -6.02 18.43 21.05
C THR A 53 -4.93 17.37 20.85
N ILE A 54 -4.40 17.22 19.62
CA ILE A 54 -3.27 16.33 19.32
C ILE A 54 -1.98 16.86 19.95
N ASP A 55 -1.76 18.17 19.94
CA ASP A 55 -0.63 18.81 20.62
C ASP A 55 -0.68 18.63 22.15
N ARG A 56 -1.87 18.54 22.75
CA ARG A 56 -2.03 18.26 24.19
C ARG A 56 -1.67 16.82 24.58
N ILE A 57 -1.95 15.85 23.72
CA ILE A 57 -1.60 14.44 23.98
C ILE A 57 -0.08 14.24 23.90
N GLN A 58 0.62 14.98 23.05
CA GLN A 58 2.10 14.94 22.98
C GLN A 58 2.79 15.57 24.18
N ARG A 59 2.13 16.43 24.97
CA ARG A 59 2.71 17.04 26.17
C ARG A 59 2.72 16.12 27.40
N PHE A 60 1.99 15.03 27.39
CA PHE A 60 1.98 14.06 28.51
C PHE A 60 3.03 12.96 28.42
N SER A 61 3.75 12.82 27.31
CA SER A 61 4.78 11.79 27.14
C SER A 61 6.24 12.28 27.20
N SER A 62 6.49 13.57 27.51
CA SER A 62 7.84 14.14 27.60
C SER A 62 8.19 14.68 28.99
N GLY A 63 7.93 13.89 30.02
CA GLY A 63 8.48 14.10 31.36
C GLY A 63 9.86 13.48 31.50
N ALA A 64 10.89 14.01 30.83
CA ALA A 64 12.26 13.69 31.12
C ALA A 64 13.13 14.96 30.94
N CYS A 65 13.73 15.38 32.04
CA CYS A 65 14.76 16.39 32.30
C CYS A 65 15.45 17.02 31.09
N ARG A 66 15.31 18.34 30.95
CA ARG A 66 16.25 19.17 30.21
C ARG A 66 17.38 19.61 31.14
N PRO A 67 18.67 19.44 30.78
CA PRO A 67 19.76 20.20 31.42
C PRO A 67 19.82 21.60 30.80
N ARG A 68 19.97 22.61 31.65
CA ARG A 68 20.35 23.99 31.28
C ARG A 68 21.75 23.97 30.67
N VAL A 69 21.92 24.70 29.58
CA VAL A 69 23.23 25.01 29.00
C VAL A 69 23.63 26.35 29.57
N ASP A 70 24.66 26.35 30.42
CA ASP A 70 25.48 27.50 30.65
C ASP A 70 26.93 27.19 30.20
N ASN A 71 27.49 28.16 29.49
CA ASN A 71 28.83 28.16 28.90
C ASN A 71 29.94 27.93 29.92
N LEU A 72 30.95 27.20 29.51
CA LEU A 72 32.40 27.50 29.56
C LEU A 72 33.27 26.27 29.84
N GLY A 73 34.25 26.05 28.98
CA GLY A 73 35.59 25.63 29.40
C GLY A 73 35.95 24.14 29.29
N MET A 74 36.89 23.92 28.44
CA MET A 74 37.81 22.78 28.25
C MET A 74 38.16 21.94 29.49
N GLY A 75 38.37 20.65 29.30
CA GLY A 75 39.21 19.83 30.19
C GLY A 75 38.91 18.34 30.12
N ASN A 76 39.85 17.57 29.56
CA ASN A 76 39.96 16.11 29.66
C ASN A 76 40.01 15.66 31.12
N CYS A 77 39.36 14.55 31.47
CA CYS A 77 39.95 13.47 32.26
C CYS A 77 39.08 12.24 32.37
N TRP A 78 39.68 11.11 32.19
CA TRP A 78 39.27 9.75 32.54
C TRP A 78 39.14 9.61 34.06
N ILE A 79 38.24 8.74 34.59
CA ILE A 79 38.50 7.76 35.67
C ILE A 79 37.20 6.93 35.95
N GLU A 80 37.46 5.68 36.28
CA GLU A 80 36.60 4.54 36.59
C GLU A 80 35.71 4.70 37.85
N GLY A 81 34.69 3.78 37.95
CA GLY A 81 33.66 3.59 38.99
C GLY A 81 34.16 3.54 40.44
N PRO A 82 33.39 3.15 41.42
CA PRO A 82 32.65 1.91 41.58
C PRO A 82 31.27 2.00 42.31
N SER A 83 30.62 0.84 42.39
CA SER A 83 29.53 0.38 43.23
C SER A 83 29.36 0.94 44.64
N CYS A 84 28.11 1.14 45.11
CA CYS A 84 27.73 0.75 46.46
C CYS A 84 26.20 0.64 46.66
N SER A 85 25.84 -0.35 47.41
CA SER A 85 24.62 -0.91 47.91
C SER A 85 24.01 -0.15 49.12
N THR A 86 22.76 -0.62 49.44
CA THR A 86 22.04 -0.55 50.72
C THR A 86 21.14 0.66 50.95
N SER A 87 19.92 0.57 51.30
CA SER A 87 19.03 -0.26 52.13
C SER A 87 18.02 0.63 52.86
N ASN A 88 16.79 0.13 53.06
CA ASN A 88 15.79 0.46 54.08
C ASN A 88 15.02 1.77 53.97
N SER A 89 13.72 1.89 54.26
CA SER A 89 12.69 1.02 54.88
C SER A 89 11.40 1.86 55.01
N CYS A 90 10.23 1.13 55.08
CA CYS A 90 8.98 1.47 55.80
C CYS A 90 8.22 2.74 55.31
N ASP A 91 6.92 2.79 55.19
CA ASP A 91 5.78 2.17 55.87
C ASP A 91 4.54 2.20 54.96
N GLU A 92 3.76 1.22 55.06
CA GLU A 92 2.35 0.89 55.25
C GLU A 92 1.26 1.88 54.84
N ASP A 93 0.20 1.23 54.28
CA ASP A 93 -1.21 1.50 54.31
C ASP A 93 -1.83 2.28 53.13
N ASP A 94 -2.50 1.53 52.24
CA ASP A 94 -3.98 1.59 52.04
C ASP A 94 -4.37 0.58 50.97
N GLU A 95 -5.09 -0.47 51.41
CA GLU A 95 -5.77 -1.45 50.55
C GLU A 95 -7.07 -0.83 50.00
N GLU A 96 -7.17 -0.61 48.68
CA GLU A 96 -8.44 -0.54 47.98
C GLU A 96 -8.60 -1.75 47.04
N GLU A 97 -9.57 -2.56 47.45
CA GLU A 97 -10.07 -3.79 46.82
C GLU A 97 -10.75 -3.46 45.47
N TYR A 98 -10.07 -3.68 44.34
CA TYR A 98 -10.69 -3.68 43.01
C TYR A 98 -11.09 -5.10 42.61
N THR A 99 -12.41 -5.35 42.64
CA THR A 99 -13.05 -6.56 42.13
C THR A 99 -12.78 -6.73 40.62
N ALA A 100 -12.11 -7.80 40.27
CA ALA A 100 -11.84 -8.20 38.89
C ALA A 100 -13.13 -8.73 38.24
N GLU A 101 -13.68 -8.00 37.27
CA GLU A 101 -14.68 -8.52 36.36
C GLU A 101 -14.05 -9.50 35.38
N THR A 102 -14.53 -10.73 35.44
CA THR A 102 -14.09 -11.88 34.66
C THR A 102 -14.57 -11.81 33.21
N PHE A 103 -13.63 -11.85 32.27
CA PHE A 103 -13.93 -12.00 30.84
C PHE A 103 -14.39 -13.43 30.49
N PRO A 104 -15.43 -13.63 29.64
CA PRO A 104 -16.15 -14.92 29.47
C PRO A 104 -15.49 -16.00 28.63
N TRP A 105 -14.26 -15.87 28.16
CA TRP A 105 -13.68 -16.82 27.21
C TRP A 105 -12.58 -17.74 27.76
N ARG A 106 -12.41 -17.83 29.07
CA ARG A 106 -11.55 -18.80 29.72
C ARG A 106 -12.37 -19.98 30.22
N ARG A 107 -12.61 -20.99 29.37
CA ARG A 107 -13.17 -22.27 29.83
C ARG A 107 -12.37 -23.47 29.38
N GLN A 108 -11.79 -24.11 30.39
CA GLN A 108 -11.79 -25.55 30.69
C GLN A 108 -10.93 -26.44 29.81
N THR A 109 -9.74 -26.71 30.35
CA THR A 109 -9.11 -28.03 30.23
C THR A 109 -9.89 -29.01 31.10
N ARG A 110 -10.52 -30.02 30.49
CA ARG A 110 -10.99 -31.23 31.18
C ARG A 110 -10.00 -32.34 30.94
N ASP A 111 -9.46 -32.87 32.02
CA ASP A 111 -8.81 -34.15 32.08
C ASP A 111 -9.69 -35.26 31.48
N LEU A 112 -9.14 -35.99 30.55
CA LEU A 112 -9.58 -37.36 30.23
C LEU A 112 -8.36 -38.23 30.09
N SER A 113 -7.96 -38.78 31.24
CA SER A 113 -7.20 -40.01 31.31
C SER A 113 -8.14 -41.17 30.95
N ARG A 114 -7.91 -41.87 29.83
CA ARG A 114 -8.12 -43.30 29.66
C ARG A 114 -7.54 -43.74 28.33
N GLY A 115 -6.68 -44.74 28.43
CA GLY A 115 -5.88 -45.32 27.41
C GLY A 115 -6.65 -46.04 26.31
N ASP A 116 -5.97 -46.17 25.21
CA ASP A 116 -5.90 -47.41 24.45
C ASP A 116 -4.63 -47.42 23.59
N SER A 117 -3.97 -48.53 23.63
CA SER A 117 -2.73 -48.91 22.96
C SER A 117 -2.93 -49.03 21.45
N PHE A 118 -2.10 -48.38 20.62
CA PHE A 118 -1.83 -48.87 19.27
C PHE A 118 -0.37 -48.60 18.84
N SER A 119 0.28 -49.70 18.68
CA SER A 119 1.39 -50.14 17.82
C SER A 119 2.34 -49.06 17.20
N GLN A 120 3.58 -49.11 17.68
CA GLN A 120 4.79 -48.58 17.05
C GLN A 120 5.01 -49.22 15.67
N LYS A 121 5.15 -48.42 14.64
CA LYS A 121 5.91 -48.72 13.41
C LYS A 121 7.05 -47.74 13.27
N THR A 122 8.24 -48.25 13.54
CA THR A 122 9.54 -47.69 13.21
C THR A 122 9.62 -47.37 11.74
N MET A 123 9.92 -46.11 11.39
CA MET A 123 10.42 -45.73 10.04
C MET A 123 11.73 -44.98 10.20
N THR A 124 12.71 -45.55 9.52
CA THR A 124 14.10 -45.13 9.41
C THR A 124 14.27 -43.71 8.85
N MET A 125 15.15 -42.94 9.48
CA MET A 125 15.63 -41.63 9.02
C MET A 125 16.39 -41.75 7.69
N GLY A 126 15.86 -41.12 6.67
CA GLY A 126 16.59 -40.74 5.44
C GLY A 126 16.96 -39.26 5.47
N LYS A 127 18.26 -38.98 5.38
CA LYS A 127 18.81 -37.63 5.16
C LYS A 127 18.26 -37.08 3.84
N ASN A 128 17.48 -36.01 3.84
CA ASN A 128 17.30 -35.20 2.64
C ASN A 128 16.90 -33.77 2.98
N SER A 129 17.65 -32.86 2.41
CA SER A 129 17.44 -31.46 2.03
C SER A 129 16.13 -30.81 2.50
N LEU A 130 16.26 -29.69 3.20
CA LEU A 130 15.19 -28.73 3.52
C LEU A 130 14.52 -28.26 2.22
N LYS A 131 13.50 -28.97 1.77
CA LYS A 131 12.48 -28.44 0.89
C LYS A 131 11.52 -27.63 1.76
N PHE A 132 11.41 -26.33 1.54
CA PHE A 132 10.26 -25.57 1.99
C PHE A 132 9.01 -26.26 1.44
N GLY A 133 8.34 -26.99 2.30
CA GLY A 133 7.13 -27.72 1.97
C GLY A 133 6.05 -26.72 1.50
N ALA A 134 5.32 -27.09 0.46
CA ALA A 134 4.07 -26.45 0.10
C ALA A 134 3.25 -26.22 1.38
N ILE A 135 2.80 -24.97 1.58
CA ILE A 135 1.89 -24.63 2.68
C ILE A 135 0.64 -25.46 2.46
N ASP A 136 0.51 -26.48 3.28
CA ASP A 136 -0.65 -27.37 3.26
C ASP A 136 -1.90 -26.56 3.59
N ASN A 137 -2.95 -26.70 2.78
CA ASN A 137 -4.24 -26.02 2.92
C ASN A 137 -5.01 -26.44 4.20
N SER A 138 -4.41 -27.24 5.09
CA SER A 138 -5.03 -27.81 6.28
C SER A 138 -5.24 -26.83 7.45
N PHE A 139 -4.80 -25.58 7.32
CA PHE A 139 -4.99 -24.56 8.38
C PHE A 139 -6.34 -23.85 8.35
N TYR A 140 -7.19 -24.13 7.35
CA TYR A 140 -8.58 -23.72 7.40
C TYR A 140 -9.40 -24.93 7.87
N PRO A 141 -10.03 -24.88 9.05
CA PRO A 141 -10.96 -25.91 9.46
C PRO A 141 -12.07 -26.04 8.41
N SER A 142 -12.08 -27.14 7.65
CA SER A 142 -13.13 -27.48 6.70
C SER A 142 -14.49 -27.74 7.38
N ASP A 143 -14.57 -27.63 8.69
CA ASP A 143 -15.71 -28.06 9.51
C ASP A 143 -16.32 -26.96 10.37
N TYR A 144 -16.38 -25.71 9.87
CA TYR A 144 -17.43 -24.84 10.33
C TYR A 144 -18.74 -25.18 9.62
N GLN A 145 -19.27 -26.38 9.93
CA GLN A 145 -20.69 -26.65 9.76
C GLN A 145 -21.46 -25.77 10.76
N TYR A 146 -21.55 -24.49 10.45
CA TYR A 146 -22.57 -23.63 11.03
C TYR A 146 -23.90 -24.12 10.50
N SER A 147 -24.65 -24.88 11.33
CA SER A 147 -26.03 -25.27 11.05
C SER A 147 -26.95 -24.13 11.51
N PRO A 148 -27.39 -23.22 10.63
CA PRO A 148 -28.37 -22.21 10.98
C PRO A 148 -29.76 -22.77 10.69
N LYS A 149 -30.46 -23.17 11.73
CA LYS A 149 -31.93 -23.20 11.67
C LYS A 149 -32.38 -21.73 11.60
N SER A 150 -32.96 -21.36 10.45
CA SER A 150 -33.58 -20.06 10.08
C SER A 150 -32.64 -18.96 9.54
N ASN A 151 -32.91 -18.53 8.31
CA ASN A 151 -32.35 -17.42 7.53
C ASN A 151 -31.11 -17.67 6.66
N THR A 152 -30.89 -18.87 6.15
CA THR A 152 -29.81 -19.19 5.22
C THR A 152 -29.80 -18.31 3.95
N LYS A 153 -30.96 -17.89 3.43
CA LYS A 153 -31.03 -17.00 2.26
C LYS A 153 -30.40 -15.63 2.52
N ASN A 154 -30.70 -15.00 3.66
CA ASN A 154 -30.19 -13.66 3.97
C ASN A 154 -28.64 -13.66 4.17
N VAL A 155 -28.08 -14.70 4.79
CA VAL A 155 -26.62 -14.81 4.99
C VAL A 155 -25.90 -15.08 3.66
N GLN A 156 -26.46 -15.95 2.81
CA GLN A 156 -25.93 -16.21 1.47
C GLN A 156 -26.02 -14.97 0.58
N ASP A 157 -27.11 -14.21 0.66
CA ASP A 157 -27.29 -12.94 -0.06
C ASP A 157 -26.28 -11.88 0.42
N MET A 158 -25.99 -11.82 1.71
CA MET A 158 -24.95 -10.91 2.25
C MET A 158 -23.55 -11.30 1.78
N ALA A 159 -23.18 -12.57 1.88
CA ALA A 159 -21.90 -13.07 1.40
C ALA A 159 -21.75 -12.81 -0.12
N TYR A 160 -22.78 -13.07 -0.89
CA TYR A 160 -22.80 -12.77 -2.32
C TYR A 160 -22.62 -11.27 -2.60
N LYS A 161 -23.33 -10.40 -1.87
CA LYS A 161 -23.19 -8.94 -2.01
C LYS A 161 -21.78 -8.47 -1.68
N PHE A 162 -21.17 -9.03 -0.62
CA PHE A 162 -19.80 -8.70 -0.23
C PHE A 162 -18.78 -9.09 -1.30
N MET A 163 -18.93 -10.30 -1.89
CA MET A 163 -18.00 -10.82 -2.90
C MET A 163 -18.30 -10.29 -4.32
N LYS A 164 -19.49 -9.69 -4.53
CA LYS A 164 -19.89 -9.13 -5.83
C LYS A 164 -18.96 -7.96 -6.19
N GLY A 165 -18.38 -8.02 -7.38
CA GLY A 165 -17.46 -6.99 -7.89
C GLY A 165 -15.98 -7.29 -7.63
N ILE A 166 -15.63 -8.19 -6.70
CA ILE A 166 -14.24 -8.57 -6.48
C ILE A 166 -13.70 -9.30 -7.74
N PRO A 167 -12.59 -8.82 -8.33
CA PRO A 167 -11.99 -9.43 -9.50
C PRO A 167 -11.41 -10.82 -9.17
N LYS A 168 -11.43 -11.74 -10.13
CA LYS A 168 -10.84 -13.08 -9.94
C LYS A 168 -9.31 -13.06 -9.89
N PHE A 169 -8.71 -12.00 -10.42
CA PHE A 169 -7.26 -11.78 -10.46
C PHE A 169 -6.96 -10.32 -10.14
N VAL A 170 -5.96 -10.11 -9.29
CA VAL A 170 -5.40 -8.79 -8.98
C VAL A 170 -3.93 -8.78 -9.34
N LYS A 171 -3.54 -7.82 -10.16
CA LYS A 171 -2.16 -7.56 -10.53
C LYS A 171 -1.48 -6.82 -9.39
N ILE A 172 -0.38 -7.38 -8.90
CA ILE A 172 0.52 -6.70 -7.98
C ILE A 172 1.59 -5.96 -8.78
N VAL A 173 1.76 -4.69 -8.50
CA VAL A 173 2.88 -3.87 -8.97
C VAL A 173 3.82 -3.69 -7.78
N GLU A 174 4.95 -4.38 -7.82
CA GLU A 174 5.96 -4.32 -6.77
C GLU A 174 6.81 -3.07 -6.92
N VAL A 175 6.72 -2.16 -5.96
CA VAL A 175 7.46 -0.88 -6.01
C VAL A 175 8.65 -0.84 -5.05
N GLY A 176 8.95 -1.93 -4.37
CA GLY A 176 10.03 -2.04 -3.39
C GLY A 176 11.39 -1.60 -3.91
N PRO A 177 11.86 -2.08 -5.07
CA PRO A 177 13.18 -1.70 -5.60
C PRO A 177 13.31 -0.21 -5.96
N ARG A 178 12.20 0.46 -6.31
CA ARG A 178 12.18 1.89 -6.60
C ARG A 178 11.73 2.70 -5.40
N ASP A 179 10.41 2.72 -5.14
CA ASP A 179 9.79 3.55 -4.12
C ASP A 179 10.18 3.12 -2.70
N GLY A 180 10.23 1.81 -2.50
CA GLY A 180 10.61 1.22 -1.23
C GLY A 180 12.03 1.60 -0.80
N LEU A 181 12.99 1.52 -1.70
CA LEU A 181 14.41 1.79 -1.38
C LEU A 181 14.79 3.26 -1.45
N GLN A 182 14.08 4.11 -2.21
CA GLN A 182 14.53 5.48 -2.53
C GLN A 182 14.81 6.35 -1.30
N ASN A 183 14.16 6.09 -0.18
CA ASN A 183 14.31 6.87 1.06
C ASN A 183 15.18 6.16 2.12
N GLU A 184 15.81 5.03 1.78
CA GLU A 184 16.73 4.37 2.70
C GLU A 184 17.97 5.23 2.92
N LYS A 185 18.37 5.37 4.20
CA LYS A 185 19.47 6.26 4.61
C LYS A 185 20.83 5.78 4.10
N ASN A 186 21.04 4.46 4.16
CA ASN A 186 22.27 3.83 3.70
C ASN A 186 22.12 3.45 2.24
N ILE A 187 23.11 3.77 1.42
CA ILE A 187 23.09 3.36 0.00
C ILE A 187 23.14 1.84 -0.08
N VAL A 188 22.12 1.27 -0.70
CA VAL A 188 22.05 -0.15 -0.97
C VAL A 188 22.92 -0.46 -2.20
N PRO A 189 23.85 -1.43 -2.14
CA PRO A 189 24.68 -1.80 -3.27
C PRO A 189 23.89 -2.23 -4.50
N THR A 190 24.42 -1.96 -5.68
CA THR A 190 23.77 -2.24 -6.96
C THR A 190 23.47 -3.74 -7.15
N ASP A 191 24.40 -4.60 -6.76
CA ASP A 191 24.25 -6.07 -6.80
C ASP A 191 23.10 -6.56 -5.89
N VAL A 192 22.91 -5.94 -4.75
CA VAL A 192 21.79 -6.24 -3.83
C VAL A 192 20.47 -5.85 -4.45
N LYS A 193 20.37 -4.70 -5.14
CA LYS A 193 19.16 -4.27 -5.86
C LYS A 193 18.82 -5.22 -7.00
N ILE A 194 19.82 -5.63 -7.77
CA ILE A 194 19.68 -6.61 -8.87
C ILE A 194 19.20 -7.95 -8.32
N GLU A 195 19.82 -8.46 -7.27
CA GLU A 195 19.42 -9.72 -6.63
C GLU A 195 18.02 -9.64 -6.07
N LEU A 196 17.62 -8.51 -5.46
CA LEU A 196 16.26 -8.29 -4.99
C LEU A 196 15.26 -8.42 -6.15
N ILE A 197 15.51 -7.77 -7.28
CA ILE A 197 14.63 -7.84 -8.46
C ILE A 197 14.53 -9.29 -8.97
N HIS A 198 15.62 -10.04 -9.03
CA HIS A 198 15.59 -11.45 -9.42
C HIS A 198 14.76 -12.31 -8.46
N ARG A 199 14.89 -12.12 -7.16
CA ARG A 199 14.09 -12.84 -6.14
C ARG A 199 12.60 -12.51 -6.24
N LEU A 200 12.27 -11.24 -6.43
CA LEU A 200 10.90 -10.78 -6.63
C LEU A 200 10.30 -11.39 -7.92
N ALA A 201 11.02 -11.38 -9.01
CA ALA A 201 10.60 -12.03 -10.26
C ALA A 201 10.38 -13.54 -10.07
N SER A 202 11.28 -14.22 -9.37
CA SER A 202 11.16 -15.66 -9.10
C SER A 202 9.98 -16.02 -8.20
N SER A 203 9.42 -15.04 -7.44
CA SER A 203 8.22 -15.22 -6.66
C SER A 203 6.92 -15.21 -7.49
N GLY A 204 7.00 -14.92 -8.80
CA GLY A 204 5.85 -14.87 -9.69
C GLY A 204 5.28 -13.45 -9.89
N LEU A 205 5.91 -12.42 -9.32
CA LEU A 205 5.58 -11.03 -9.60
C LEU A 205 5.83 -10.72 -11.08
N SER A 206 4.79 -10.25 -11.76
CA SER A 206 4.83 -9.95 -13.20
C SER A 206 5.17 -8.50 -13.54
N VAL A 207 5.12 -7.61 -12.55
CA VAL A 207 5.46 -6.19 -12.69
C VAL A 207 6.28 -5.75 -11.48
N ILE A 208 7.50 -5.28 -11.72
CA ILE A 208 8.43 -4.81 -10.68
C ILE A 208 9.00 -3.46 -11.14
N GLU A 209 8.70 -2.39 -10.42
CA GLU A 209 9.29 -1.08 -10.70
C GLU A 209 10.75 -1.08 -10.31
N ALA A 210 11.63 -1.18 -11.33
CA ALA A 210 13.02 -1.56 -11.12
C ALA A 210 13.87 -0.45 -10.51
N THR A 211 13.67 0.80 -10.95
CA THR A 211 14.49 1.95 -10.56
C THR A 211 13.86 3.28 -10.99
N SER A 212 14.59 4.39 -10.83
CA SER A 212 14.17 5.73 -11.25
C SER A 212 15.32 6.48 -11.93
N PHE A 213 15.00 7.18 -13.02
CA PHE A 213 15.91 8.08 -13.73
C PHE A 213 15.76 9.55 -13.28
N VAL A 214 15.46 9.74 -12.00
CA VAL A 214 15.56 11.03 -11.32
C VAL A 214 17.04 11.40 -11.13
N SER A 215 17.36 12.70 -11.11
CA SER A 215 18.74 13.14 -10.88
C SER A 215 19.33 12.58 -9.58
N PRO A 216 20.53 11.99 -9.59
CA PRO A 216 21.21 11.48 -8.40
C PRO A 216 21.43 12.54 -7.30
N LYS A 217 21.39 13.83 -7.64
CA LYS A 217 21.45 14.92 -6.67
C LYS A 217 20.24 14.94 -5.73
N TRP A 218 19.08 14.49 -6.23
CA TRP A 218 17.83 14.46 -5.47
C TRP A 218 17.57 13.10 -4.82
N VAL A 219 17.93 12.01 -5.51
CA VAL A 219 17.76 10.64 -5.01
C VAL A 219 19.09 9.88 -5.17
N PRO A 220 20.07 10.10 -4.29
CA PRO A 220 21.37 9.43 -4.36
C PRO A 220 21.25 7.90 -4.32
N GLN A 221 20.23 7.38 -3.61
CA GLN A 221 19.97 5.95 -3.48
C GLN A 221 19.77 5.25 -4.83
N LEU A 222 19.27 5.94 -5.85
CA LEU A 222 19.00 5.40 -7.19
C LEU A 222 19.96 5.96 -8.26
N ALA A 223 21.15 6.41 -7.84
CA ALA A 223 22.18 6.93 -8.75
C ALA A 223 22.69 5.88 -9.76
N ASP A 224 22.57 4.60 -9.42
CA ASP A 224 22.94 3.42 -10.19
C ASP A 224 21.84 2.90 -11.14
N ALA A 225 20.81 3.71 -11.40
CA ALA A 225 19.64 3.32 -12.20
C ALA A 225 20.01 2.69 -13.55
N LYS A 226 21.03 3.22 -14.25
CA LYS A 226 21.52 2.69 -15.50
C LYS A 226 22.05 1.27 -15.35
N ASP A 227 22.89 1.04 -14.34
CA ASP A 227 23.55 -0.26 -14.13
C ASP A 227 22.54 -1.32 -13.70
N VAL A 228 21.61 -0.97 -12.79
CA VAL A 228 20.48 -1.83 -12.41
C VAL A 228 19.69 -2.22 -13.66
N MET A 229 19.25 -1.23 -14.47
CA MET A 229 18.42 -1.50 -15.63
C MET A 229 19.13 -2.34 -16.68
N GLN A 230 20.40 -2.06 -16.96
CA GLN A 230 21.21 -2.86 -17.88
C GLN A 230 21.37 -4.31 -17.45
N ALA A 231 21.41 -4.58 -16.16
CA ALA A 231 21.50 -5.94 -15.63
C ALA A 231 20.17 -6.72 -15.74
N VAL A 232 19.02 -6.03 -15.59
CA VAL A 232 17.72 -6.72 -15.48
C VAL A 232 16.82 -6.59 -16.72
N HIS A 233 17.10 -5.70 -17.68
CA HIS A 233 16.19 -5.38 -18.81
C HIS A 233 15.77 -6.58 -19.66
N ASN A 234 16.56 -7.67 -19.66
CA ASN A 234 16.28 -8.91 -20.39
C ASN A 234 15.60 -10.00 -19.54
N LEU A 235 15.19 -9.69 -18.31
CA LEU A 235 14.51 -10.65 -17.45
C LEU A 235 13.17 -11.05 -18.06
N GLY A 236 13.05 -12.31 -18.48
CA GLY A 236 11.88 -12.83 -19.18
C GLY A 236 10.66 -12.96 -18.26
N GLY A 237 9.46 -12.70 -18.80
CA GLY A 237 8.20 -12.89 -18.08
C GLY A 237 7.83 -11.78 -17.06
N VAL A 238 8.67 -10.75 -16.93
CA VAL A 238 8.47 -9.63 -15.99
C VAL A 238 8.53 -8.30 -16.75
N ARG A 239 7.57 -7.43 -16.46
CA ARG A 239 7.62 -6.03 -16.86
C ARG A 239 8.39 -5.23 -15.83
N LEU A 240 9.31 -4.39 -16.30
CA LEU A 240 10.21 -3.60 -15.47
C LEU A 240 10.03 -2.11 -15.75
N PRO A 241 8.91 -1.48 -15.29
CA PRO A 241 8.74 -0.04 -15.40
C PRO A 241 9.84 0.69 -14.62
N VAL A 242 10.16 1.89 -15.09
CA VAL A 242 11.08 2.80 -14.42
C VAL A 242 10.49 4.19 -14.32
N LEU A 243 10.73 4.88 -13.21
CA LEU A 243 10.22 6.23 -13.01
C LEU A 243 11.05 7.26 -13.79
N THR A 244 10.38 8.15 -14.53
CA THR A 244 11.03 9.22 -15.31
C THR A 244 10.40 10.57 -14.97
N PRO A 245 11.18 11.56 -14.52
CA PRO A 245 10.65 12.86 -14.08
C PRO A 245 10.40 13.85 -15.23
N ASN A 246 11.02 13.63 -16.38
CA ASN A 246 11.02 14.52 -17.54
C ASN A 246 11.62 13.84 -18.78
N LEU A 247 11.66 14.54 -19.91
CA LEU A 247 12.15 14.01 -21.17
C LEU A 247 13.61 13.51 -21.08
N LYS A 248 14.50 14.24 -20.39
CA LYS A 248 15.89 13.82 -20.20
C LYS A 248 16.01 12.49 -19.44
N GLY A 249 15.18 12.32 -18.38
CA GLY A 249 15.10 11.05 -17.65
C GLY A 249 14.54 9.93 -18.51
N PHE A 250 13.54 10.23 -19.33
CA PHE A 250 12.98 9.28 -20.30
C PHE A 250 14.03 8.81 -21.30
N GLU A 251 14.75 9.71 -21.95
CA GLU A 251 15.82 9.39 -22.91
C GLU A 251 16.90 8.50 -22.27
N ALA A 252 17.31 8.82 -21.03
CA ALA A 252 18.27 8.03 -20.29
C ALA A 252 17.74 6.61 -19.95
N ALA A 253 16.46 6.50 -19.63
CA ALA A 253 15.80 5.22 -19.35
C ALA A 253 15.76 4.33 -20.61
N ILE A 254 15.38 4.90 -21.76
CA ILE A 254 15.35 4.17 -23.04
C ILE A 254 16.75 3.73 -23.44
N ALA A 255 17.76 4.61 -23.29
CA ALA A 255 19.16 4.25 -23.57
C ALA A 255 19.67 3.14 -22.63
N ALA A 256 19.12 2.97 -21.43
CA ALA A 256 19.44 1.89 -20.51
C ALA A 256 18.63 0.58 -20.77
N GLY A 257 17.73 0.58 -21.77
CA GLY A 257 16.94 -0.59 -22.15
C GLY A 257 15.56 -0.67 -21.51
N ALA A 258 15.06 0.40 -20.91
CA ALA A 258 13.68 0.44 -20.38
C ALA A 258 12.66 0.27 -21.51
N ARG A 259 11.64 -0.55 -21.27
CA ARG A 259 10.52 -0.82 -22.20
C ARG A 259 9.17 -0.36 -21.68
N GLU A 260 9.14 0.22 -20.51
CA GLU A 260 7.97 0.82 -19.86
C GLU A 260 8.46 1.91 -18.91
N VAL A 261 7.77 3.04 -18.87
CA VAL A 261 8.12 4.15 -18.00
C VAL A 261 6.92 4.60 -17.17
N ALA A 262 7.21 5.31 -16.07
CA ALA A 262 6.19 5.95 -15.25
C ALA A 262 6.49 7.44 -15.07
N VAL A 263 5.42 8.23 -14.98
CA VAL A 263 5.44 9.65 -14.59
C VAL A 263 4.62 9.85 -13.32
N PHE A 264 4.85 10.93 -12.58
CA PHE A 264 4.21 11.12 -11.28
C PHE A 264 3.78 12.57 -11.04
N ALA A 265 2.48 12.79 -11.03
CA ALA A 265 1.84 14.05 -10.70
C ALA A 265 1.35 14.06 -9.24
N SER A 266 0.78 15.17 -8.81
CA SER A 266 0.16 15.31 -7.49
C SER A 266 -1.18 16.03 -7.60
N ALA A 267 -2.11 15.70 -6.71
CA ALA A 267 -3.35 16.44 -6.54
C ALA A 267 -3.23 17.63 -5.58
N SER A 268 -2.04 17.86 -5.00
CA SER A 268 -1.71 18.98 -4.11
C SER A 268 -0.64 19.87 -4.75
N GLU A 269 -0.90 21.15 -4.82
CA GLU A 269 0.03 22.16 -5.35
C GLU A 269 1.28 22.30 -4.49
N SER A 270 1.10 22.37 -3.18
CA SER A 270 2.21 22.48 -2.23
C SER A 270 3.11 21.23 -2.25
N PHE A 271 2.52 20.05 -2.38
CA PHE A 271 3.29 18.81 -2.51
C PHE A 271 4.03 18.75 -3.85
N SER A 272 3.41 19.16 -4.95
CA SER A 272 4.08 19.26 -6.26
C SER A 272 5.32 20.17 -6.18
N LYS A 273 5.18 21.36 -5.61
CA LYS A 273 6.28 22.29 -5.42
C LYS A 273 7.39 21.73 -4.54
N SER A 274 7.03 21.06 -3.44
CA SER A 274 8.02 20.51 -2.51
C SER A 274 8.75 19.29 -3.08
N ASN A 275 8.03 18.41 -3.81
CA ASN A 275 8.55 17.12 -4.28
C ASN A 275 9.30 17.23 -5.62
N ILE A 276 8.79 18.03 -6.56
CA ILE A 276 9.32 18.13 -7.93
C ILE A 276 9.65 19.55 -8.37
N ASN A 277 9.60 20.49 -7.44
CA ASN A 277 9.92 21.92 -7.64
C ASN A 277 9.21 22.56 -8.83
N CYS A 278 7.91 22.27 -9.00
CA CYS A 278 7.06 22.89 -9.99
C CYS A 278 5.57 22.79 -9.60
N SER A 279 4.73 23.61 -10.25
CA SER A 279 3.29 23.54 -10.11
C SER A 279 2.72 22.24 -10.71
N ILE A 280 1.46 21.93 -10.38
CA ILE A 280 0.75 20.80 -11.01
C ILE A 280 0.70 21.00 -12.53
N GLU A 281 0.35 22.19 -13.00
CA GLU A 281 0.25 22.51 -14.43
C GLU A 281 1.60 22.33 -15.16
N GLU A 282 2.69 22.87 -14.59
CA GLU A 282 4.04 22.69 -15.13
C GLU A 282 4.47 21.20 -15.15
N SER A 283 4.09 20.43 -14.13
CA SER A 283 4.37 19.00 -14.10
C SER A 283 3.65 18.26 -15.22
N LEU A 284 2.37 18.56 -15.41
CA LEU A 284 1.56 17.98 -16.49
C LEU A 284 2.10 18.36 -17.88
N ALA A 285 2.58 19.60 -18.06
CA ALA A 285 3.23 20.01 -19.30
C ALA A 285 4.52 19.21 -19.57
N ARG A 286 5.34 18.95 -18.54
CA ARG A 286 6.54 18.08 -18.67
C ARG A 286 6.15 16.66 -19.07
N TYR A 287 5.07 16.11 -18.50
CA TYR A 287 4.64 14.74 -18.78
C TYR A 287 4.00 14.60 -20.16
N ARG A 288 3.35 15.64 -20.72
CA ARG A 288 2.93 15.63 -22.12
C ARG A 288 4.12 15.43 -23.07
N ALA A 289 5.28 16.06 -22.80
CA ALA A 289 6.48 15.85 -23.60
C ALA A 289 6.99 14.40 -23.49
N VAL A 290 6.97 13.80 -22.28
CA VAL A 290 7.37 12.41 -22.08
C VAL A 290 6.41 11.44 -22.77
N THR A 291 5.09 11.61 -22.60
CA THR A 291 4.09 10.72 -23.21
C THR A 291 4.08 10.82 -24.73
N GLN A 292 4.35 12.01 -25.29
CA GLN A 292 4.48 12.18 -26.74
C GLN A 292 5.72 11.42 -27.27
N ALA A 293 6.89 11.61 -26.66
CA ALA A 293 8.10 10.88 -27.05
C ALA A 293 7.95 9.35 -26.85
N ALA A 294 7.28 8.93 -25.79
CA ALA A 294 7.00 7.52 -25.52
C ALA A 294 6.06 6.92 -26.58
N LYS A 295 5.05 7.68 -27.03
CA LYS A 295 4.13 7.27 -28.08
C LYS A 295 4.86 7.05 -29.41
N GLU A 296 5.79 7.91 -29.76
CA GLU A 296 6.61 7.79 -30.99
C GLU A 296 7.46 6.52 -30.98
N LEU A 297 7.93 6.09 -29.81
CA LEU A 297 8.72 4.88 -29.61
C LEU A 297 7.88 3.65 -29.23
N SER A 298 6.54 3.79 -29.17
CA SER A 298 5.62 2.73 -28.70
C SER A 298 5.95 2.22 -27.29
N ILE A 299 6.42 3.09 -26.41
CA ILE A 299 6.73 2.80 -25.02
C ILE A 299 5.48 3.11 -24.17
N PRO A 300 4.92 2.13 -23.42
CA PRO A 300 3.80 2.38 -22.53
C PRO A 300 4.22 3.27 -21.35
N VAL A 301 3.33 4.20 -20.98
CA VAL A 301 3.53 5.13 -19.86
C VAL A 301 2.49 4.89 -18.79
N ARG A 302 2.92 4.70 -17.55
CA ARG A 302 2.09 4.65 -16.35
C ARG A 302 2.06 6.02 -15.68
N GLY A 303 0.90 6.43 -15.13
CA GLY A 303 0.77 7.68 -14.38
C GLY A 303 0.57 7.43 -12.89
N TYR A 304 1.25 8.18 -12.02
CA TYR A 304 0.98 8.24 -10.59
C TYR A 304 0.31 9.57 -10.24
N VAL A 305 -0.66 9.55 -9.32
CA VAL A 305 -1.23 10.74 -8.69
C VAL A 305 -0.98 10.66 -7.19
N SER A 306 -0.14 11.52 -6.65
CA SER A 306 0.15 11.62 -5.21
C SER A 306 -0.90 12.47 -4.49
N CYS A 307 -1.00 12.29 -3.16
CA CYS A 307 -1.89 13.04 -2.27
C CYS A 307 -3.38 12.91 -2.63
N VAL A 308 -3.85 11.71 -2.96
CA VAL A 308 -5.25 11.51 -3.40
C VAL A 308 -6.29 11.65 -2.27
N VAL A 309 -5.87 11.60 -1.01
CA VAL A 309 -6.76 11.77 0.15
C VAL A 309 -6.32 12.95 1.00
N GLY A 310 -5.01 13.06 1.22
CA GLY A 310 -4.44 14.09 2.08
C GLY A 310 -3.03 14.49 1.66
N CYS A 311 -2.72 15.76 1.91
CA CYS A 311 -1.41 16.36 1.71
C CYS A 311 -0.77 16.68 3.06
N PRO A 312 0.55 16.45 3.26
CA PRO A 312 1.22 16.78 4.52
C PRO A 312 1.27 18.28 4.82
N VAL A 313 1.00 19.14 3.81
CA VAL A 313 1.04 20.61 3.92
C VAL A 313 -0.37 21.22 3.86
N GLU A 314 -1.18 20.80 2.88
CA GLU A 314 -2.52 21.39 2.63
C GLU A 314 -3.64 20.71 3.45
N GLY A 315 -3.36 19.55 4.08
CA GLY A 315 -4.39 18.75 4.74
C GLY A 315 -5.27 17.99 3.74
N PRO A 316 -6.59 17.87 3.97
CA PRO A 316 -7.50 17.09 3.11
C PRO A 316 -7.50 17.59 1.65
N VAL A 317 -7.45 16.65 0.70
CA VAL A 317 -7.47 16.96 -0.74
C VAL A 317 -8.85 16.63 -1.30
N PRO A 318 -9.53 17.58 -1.96
CA PRO A 318 -10.84 17.34 -2.55
C PRO A 318 -10.80 16.28 -3.65
N PRO A 319 -11.74 15.31 -3.69
CA PRO A 319 -11.82 14.28 -4.73
C PRO A 319 -11.82 14.82 -6.17
N SER A 320 -12.41 16.00 -6.40
CA SER A 320 -12.44 16.66 -7.71
C SER A 320 -11.05 17.05 -8.22
N LYS A 321 -10.14 17.48 -7.34
CA LYS A 321 -8.74 17.77 -7.73
C LYS A 321 -8.03 16.49 -8.18
N VAL A 322 -8.25 15.40 -7.48
CA VAL A 322 -7.69 14.08 -7.84
C VAL A 322 -8.21 13.63 -9.20
N ALA A 323 -9.53 13.72 -9.42
CA ALA A 323 -10.17 13.36 -10.67
C ALA A 323 -9.64 14.19 -11.85
N ASN A 324 -9.40 15.48 -11.66
CA ASN A 324 -8.84 16.34 -12.70
C ASN A 324 -7.43 15.92 -13.11
N VAL A 325 -6.54 15.67 -12.14
CA VAL A 325 -5.16 15.25 -12.44
C VAL A 325 -5.13 13.85 -13.05
N ALA A 326 -5.94 12.92 -12.54
CA ALA A 326 -6.06 11.58 -13.10
C ALA A 326 -6.55 11.60 -14.55
N LYS A 327 -7.55 12.45 -14.86
CA LYS A 327 -8.06 12.64 -16.20
C LYS A 327 -6.99 13.18 -17.15
N GLU A 328 -6.24 14.20 -16.74
CA GLU A 328 -5.15 14.76 -17.54
C GLU A 328 -4.11 13.70 -17.93
N LEU A 329 -3.67 12.86 -16.96
CA LEU A 329 -2.74 11.78 -17.25
C LEU A 329 -3.34 10.70 -18.17
N TYR A 330 -4.62 10.38 -18.00
CA TYR A 330 -5.33 9.44 -18.86
C TYR A 330 -5.46 9.98 -20.29
N ASP A 331 -5.84 11.24 -20.45
CA ASP A 331 -5.97 11.91 -21.75
C ASP A 331 -4.62 12.06 -22.47
N MET A 332 -3.50 12.15 -21.74
CA MET A 332 -2.15 12.09 -22.32
C MET A 332 -1.78 10.72 -22.89
N GLY A 333 -2.57 9.68 -22.60
CA GLY A 333 -2.33 8.31 -23.05
C GLY A 333 -1.61 7.41 -22.04
N CYS A 334 -1.56 7.77 -20.76
CA CYS A 334 -1.13 6.84 -19.74
C CYS A 334 -2.07 5.62 -19.71
N PHE A 335 -1.51 4.42 -19.81
CA PHE A 335 -2.31 3.21 -19.94
C PHE A 335 -2.96 2.77 -18.61
N GLU A 336 -2.40 3.23 -17.48
CA GLU A 336 -2.87 2.95 -16.11
C GLU A 336 -2.54 4.14 -15.20
N ILE A 337 -3.47 4.52 -14.32
CA ILE A 337 -3.31 5.62 -13.36
C ILE A 337 -3.33 5.03 -11.94
N SER A 338 -2.23 5.19 -11.23
CA SER A 338 -2.09 4.77 -9.83
C SER A 338 -2.41 5.91 -8.87
N LEU A 339 -3.31 5.66 -7.94
CA LEU A 339 -3.83 6.62 -6.98
C LEU A 339 -3.14 6.46 -5.63
N GLY A 340 -2.26 7.41 -5.27
CA GLY A 340 -1.38 7.35 -4.12
C GLY A 340 -1.88 8.10 -2.89
N ASP A 341 -2.23 7.38 -1.81
CA ASP A 341 -2.38 7.97 -0.47
C ASP A 341 -1.00 8.13 0.17
N THR A 342 -0.34 9.22 -0.19
CA THR A 342 1.09 9.48 0.07
C THR A 342 1.47 9.48 1.54
N ILE A 343 0.56 9.86 2.43
CA ILE A 343 0.81 9.93 3.88
C ILE A 343 0.03 8.87 4.66
N GLY A 344 -0.76 8.03 3.97
CA GLY A 344 -1.48 6.91 4.55
C GLY A 344 -2.60 7.31 5.52
N VAL A 345 -3.25 8.46 5.29
CA VAL A 345 -4.34 8.98 6.13
C VAL A 345 -5.72 8.53 5.67
N GLY A 346 -5.80 7.87 4.52
CA GLY A 346 -7.04 7.40 3.94
C GLY A 346 -7.68 6.30 4.78
N THR A 347 -9.00 6.36 4.87
CA THR A 347 -9.86 5.31 5.40
C THR A 347 -10.87 4.93 4.31
N PRO A 348 -11.57 3.79 4.40
CA PRO A 348 -12.62 3.47 3.44
C PRO A 348 -13.63 4.61 3.23
N GLY A 349 -13.96 5.36 4.30
CA GLY A 349 -14.88 6.50 4.24
C GLY A 349 -14.38 7.68 3.40
N THR A 350 -13.07 7.87 3.26
CA THR A 350 -12.46 8.93 2.44
C THR A 350 -12.01 8.43 1.07
N VAL A 351 -11.61 7.17 0.99
CA VAL A 351 -11.14 6.54 -0.25
C VAL A 351 -12.29 6.29 -1.23
N VAL A 352 -13.45 5.80 -0.76
CA VAL A 352 -14.60 5.51 -1.63
C VAL A 352 -15.09 6.77 -2.37
N PRO A 353 -15.34 7.92 -1.73
CA PRO A 353 -15.71 9.15 -2.44
C PRO A 353 -14.65 9.63 -3.45
N MET A 354 -13.37 9.47 -3.11
CA MET A 354 -12.26 9.79 -4.03
C MET A 354 -12.30 8.89 -5.26
N LEU A 355 -12.45 7.57 -5.08
CA LEU A 355 -12.54 6.61 -6.18
C LEU A 355 -13.75 6.89 -7.07
N LEU A 356 -14.93 7.18 -6.48
CA LEU A 356 -16.13 7.52 -7.26
C LEU A 356 -15.90 8.75 -8.14
N ALA A 357 -15.24 9.79 -7.63
CA ALA A 357 -14.92 10.99 -8.41
C ALA A 357 -13.95 10.69 -9.57
N VAL A 358 -12.92 9.86 -9.33
CA VAL A 358 -11.96 9.48 -10.37
C VAL A 358 -12.59 8.54 -11.40
N MET A 359 -13.37 7.56 -10.96
CA MET A 359 -14.05 6.60 -11.87
C MET A 359 -15.12 7.25 -12.75
N ALA A 360 -15.59 8.44 -12.40
CA ALA A 360 -16.46 9.23 -13.28
C ALA A 360 -15.75 9.75 -14.54
N VAL A 361 -14.39 9.79 -14.54
CA VAL A 361 -13.58 10.36 -15.65
C VAL A 361 -12.51 9.40 -16.18
N VAL A 362 -12.16 8.36 -15.43
CA VAL A 362 -11.20 7.31 -15.83
C VAL A 362 -11.82 5.94 -15.57
N PRO A 363 -11.87 5.03 -16.55
CA PRO A 363 -12.41 3.68 -16.36
C PRO A 363 -11.69 2.90 -15.26
N ALA A 364 -12.42 2.11 -14.47
CA ALA A 364 -11.87 1.37 -13.33
C ALA A 364 -10.71 0.42 -13.70
N GLU A 365 -10.79 -0.21 -14.88
CA GLU A 365 -9.76 -1.10 -15.42
C GLU A 365 -8.45 -0.38 -15.80
N LYS A 366 -8.46 0.96 -15.81
CA LYS A 366 -7.30 1.83 -16.02
C LYS A 366 -6.74 2.38 -14.72
N LEU A 367 -7.32 2.00 -13.59
CA LEU A 367 -6.91 2.48 -12.27
C LEU A 367 -6.11 1.42 -11.52
N ALA A 368 -5.18 1.90 -10.73
CA ALA A 368 -4.47 1.16 -9.70
C ALA A 368 -4.53 1.95 -8.38
N VAL A 369 -4.32 1.27 -7.26
CA VAL A 369 -4.23 1.92 -5.94
C VAL A 369 -2.87 1.70 -5.31
N HIS A 370 -2.36 2.75 -4.65
CA HIS A 370 -1.07 2.81 -4.00
C HIS A 370 -1.25 3.44 -2.61
N PHE A 371 -1.45 2.61 -1.60
CA PHE A 371 -1.79 3.10 -0.26
C PHE A 371 -0.66 2.85 0.73
N HIS A 372 -0.28 3.91 1.47
CA HIS A 372 0.63 3.79 2.60
C HIS A 372 -0.11 3.26 3.84
N ASP A 373 0.59 2.51 4.67
CA ASP A 373 0.02 1.81 5.83
C ASP A 373 0.29 2.54 7.17
N THR A 374 0.48 3.85 7.13
CA THR A 374 0.83 4.67 8.28
C THR A 374 -0.09 4.46 9.48
N TYR A 375 -1.39 4.36 9.23
CA TYR A 375 -2.40 4.10 10.26
C TYR A 375 -3.03 2.71 10.17
N GLY A 376 -2.40 1.76 9.45
CA GLY A 376 -2.90 0.40 9.30
C GLY A 376 -4.20 0.30 8.48
N GLN A 377 -4.47 1.29 7.61
CA GLN A 377 -5.71 1.34 6.84
C GLN A 377 -5.54 0.94 5.35
N SER A 378 -4.33 0.62 4.92
CA SER A 378 -4.09 0.28 3.52
C SER A 378 -4.85 -0.97 3.08
N LEU A 379 -4.86 -2.05 3.86
CA LEU A 379 -5.59 -3.28 3.50
C LEU A 379 -7.11 -3.08 3.41
N PRO A 380 -7.80 -2.42 4.38
CA PRO A 380 -9.21 -2.04 4.22
C PRO A 380 -9.46 -1.17 2.99
N ASN A 381 -8.59 -0.20 2.70
CA ASN A 381 -8.70 0.66 1.52
C ASN A 381 -8.53 -0.12 0.22
N ILE A 382 -7.58 -1.06 0.15
CA ILE A 382 -7.42 -1.98 -0.98
C ILE A 382 -8.68 -2.84 -1.15
N LEU A 383 -9.22 -3.39 -0.06
CA LEU A 383 -10.41 -4.23 -0.10
C LEU A 383 -11.60 -3.50 -0.74
N VAL A 384 -11.91 -2.27 -0.29
CA VAL A 384 -13.01 -1.50 -0.88
C VAL A 384 -12.72 -1.12 -2.34
N SER A 385 -11.46 -0.86 -2.70
CA SER A 385 -11.06 -0.55 -4.07
C SER A 385 -11.28 -1.72 -5.03
N ILE A 386 -10.92 -2.94 -4.61
CA ILE A 386 -11.16 -4.14 -5.43
C ILE A 386 -12.66 -4.48 -5.51
N GLN A 387 -13.46 -4.20 -4.47
CA GLN A 387 -14.92 -4.33 -4.52
C GLN A 387 -15.55 -3.35 -5.53
N MET A 388 -14.92 -2.20 -5.75
CA MET A 388 -15.30 -1.22 -6.77
C MET A 388 -14.79 -1.58 -8.18
N GLY A 389 -14.08 -2.71 -8.35
CA GLY A 389 -13.65 -3.24 -9.64
C GLY A 389 -12.22 -2.90 -10.03
N ILE A 390 -11.43 -2.23 -9.19
CA ILE A 390 -10.00 -2.00 -9.44
C ILE A 390 -9.24 -3.31 -9.26
N SER A 391 -8.38 -3.66 -10.22
CA SER A 391 -7.67 -4.94 -10.25
C SER A 391 -6.14 -4.82 -10.31
N ALA A 392 -5.61 -3.65 -9.96
CA ALA A 392 -4.17 -3.40 -9.85
C ALA A 392 -3.85 -2.72 -8.51
N VAL A 393 -2.87 -3.25 -7.79
CA VAL A 393 -2.46 -2.78 -6.47
C VAL A 393 -0.94 -2.64 -6.43
N ASP A 394 -0.47 -1.47 -6.05
CA ASP A 394 0.94 -1.23 -5.77
C ASP A 394 1.24 -1.59 -4.32
N SER A 395 2.33 -2.27 -4.10
CA SER A 395 2.79 -2.66 -2.77
C SER A 395 4.30 -2.85 -2.77
N SER A 396 4.90 -2.92 -1.60
CA SER A 396 6.34 -3.02 -1.45
C SER A 396 6.72 -4.19 -0.56
N VAL A 397 7.62 -5.04 -1.05
CA VAL A 397 8.14 -6.17 -0.26
C VAL A 397 8.62 -5.69 1.11
N SER A 398 8.31 -6.46 2.17
CA SER A 398 8.63 -6.11 3.56
C SER A 398 8.09 -4.75 4.02
N GLY A 399 7.13 -4.14 3.31
CA GLY A 399 6.67 -2.79 3.62
C GLY A 399 7.78 -1.75 3.50
N LEU A 400 8.72 -1.94 2.54
CA LEU A 400 9.78 -0.96 2.29
C LEU A 400 9.19 0.37 1.84
N GLY A 401 9.80 1.46 2.29
CA GLY A 401 9.41 2.81 1.95
C GLY A 401 9.18 3.68 3.17
N GLY A 402 8.82 4.90 2.91
CA GLY A 402 8.49 5.93 3.88
C GLY A 402 8.15 7.21 3.14
N CYS A 403 7.45 8.12 3.79
CA CYS A 403 7.24 9.45 3.24
C CYS A 403 8.18 10.44 3.92
N PRO A 404 9.15 11.03 3.22
CA PRO A 404 10.09 11.98 3.83
C PRO A 404 9.37 13.25 4.32
N TYR A 405 8.17 13.52 3.80
CA TYR A 405 7.37 14.69 4.14
C TYR A 405 6.36 14.44 5.28
N ALA A 406 6.19 13.19 5.73
CA ALA A 406 5.28 12.84 6.81
C ALA A 406 6.06 12.14 7.93
N LYS A 407 6.36 12.86 9.02
CA LYS A 407 7.02 12.29 10.20
C LYS A 407 6.17 11.17 10.79
N GLY A 408 6.75 9.96 10.93
CA GLY A 408 6.07 8.79 11.46
C GLY A 408 5.29 7.97 10.43
N ALA A 409 5.33 8.34 9.14
CA ALA A 409 4.76 7.51 8.08
C ALA A 409 5.55 6.19 7.97
N SER A 410 4.84 5.06 8.06
CA SER A 410 5.44 3.72 7.98
C SER A 410 5.81 3.30 6.55
N GLY A 411 5.31 4.01 5.54
CA GLY A 411 5.54 3.71 4.13
C GLY A 411 4.50 2.80 3.49
N ASN A 412 4.92 2.15 2.41
CA ASN A 412 4.05 1.30 1.61
C ASN A 412 3.44 0.14 2.38
N VAL A 413 2.27 -0.30 1.96
CA VAL A 413 1.72 -1.59 2.39
C VAL A 413 2.66 -2.72 1.96
N ALA A 414 2.85 -3.69 2.84
CA ALA A 414 3.68 -4.85 2.53
C ALA A 414 3.03 -5.76 1.49
N THR A 415 3.78 -6.15 0.46
CA THR A 415 3.30 -7.03 -0.61
C THR A 415 2.84 -8.38 -0.05
N GLU A 416 3.54 -8.91 0.94
CA GLU A 416 3.18 -10.16 1.62
C GLU A 416 1.79 -10.08 2.28
N ASP A 417 1.48 -8.94 2.90
CA ASP A 417 0.19 -8.72 3.59
C ASP A 417 -0.95 -8.60 2.57
N VAL A 418 -0.72 -7.91 1.44
CA VAL A 418 -1.68 -7.82 0.33
C VAL A 418 -1.94 -9.20 -0.29
N VAL A 419 -0.88 -9.96 -0.60
CA VAL A 419 -0.99 -11.31 -1.19
C VAL A 419 -1.71 -12.25 -0.23
N TYR A 420 -1.44 -12.18 1.07
CA TYR A 420 -2.12 -12.97 2.09
C TYR A 420 -3.62 -12.68 2.14
N MET A 421 -4.00 -11.39 2.18
CA MET A 421 -5.41 -10.97 2.16
C MET A 421 -6.13 -11.45 0.89
N LEU A 422 -5.54 -11.23 -0.29
CA LEU A 422 -6.12 -11.62 -1.57
C LEU A 422 -6.28 -13.14 -1.69
N LYS A 423 -5.29 -13.91 -1.21
CA LYS A 423 -5.39 -15.38 -1.16
C LYS A 423 -6.55 -15.82 -0.26
N GLY A 424 -6.74 -15.19 0.90
CA GLY A 424 -7.88 -15.45 1.79
C GLY A 424 -9.24 -15.15 1.17
N LEU A 425 -9.30 -14.17 0.25
CA LEU A 425 -10.49 -13.84 -0.54
C LEU A 425 -10.70 -14.76 -1.77
N GLY A 426 -9.80 -15.73 -2.02
CA GLY A 426 -9.86 -16.56 -3.22
C GLY A 426 -9.45 -15.84 -4.51
N VAL A 427 -8.83 -14.66 -4.40
CA VAL A 427 -8.34 -13.86 -5.54
C VAL A 427 -6.94 -14.32 -5.93
N LYS A 428 -6.73 -14.58 -7.22
CA LYS A 428 -5.43 -14.98 -7.76
C LYS A 428 -4.52 -13.78 -7.95
N THR A 429 -3.23 -13.94 -7.58
CA THR A 429 -2.16 -12.97 -7.85
C THR A 429 -1.01 -13.58 -8.64
N ASN A 430 -0.97 -14.93 -8.72
CA ASN A 430 0.15 -15.73 -9.26
C ASN A 430 1.46 -15.57 -8.49
N VAL A 431 1.43 -15.02 -7.27
CA VAL A 431 2.60 -14.81 -6.42
C VAL A 431 2.74 -15.96 -5.42
N ASP A 432 3.93 -16.53 -5.35
CA ASP A 432 4.34 -17.48 -4.33
C ASP A 432 4.74 -16.72 -3.06
N LEU A 433 3.91 -16.83 -2.02
CA LEU A 433 4.11 -16.09 -0.77
C LEU A 433 5.41 -16.51 -0.05
N GLY A 434 5.81 -17.78 -0.14
CA GLY A 434 7.04 -18.26 0.50
C GLY A 434 8.29 -17.66 -0.13
N LYS A 435 8.36 -17.62 -1.48
CA LYS A 435 9.45 -16.96 -2.20
C LYS A 435 9.46 -15.46 -1.98
N LEU A 436 8.27 -14.83 -1.93
CA LEU A 436 8.14 -13.40 -1.65
C LEU A 436 8.68 -13.07 -0.25
N MET A 437 8.30 -13.84 0.79
CA MET A 437 8.82 -13.67 2.14
C MET A 437 10.35 -13.87 2.20
N SER A 438 10.90 -14.80 1.42
CA SER A 438 12.35 -14.97 1.30
C SER A 438 13.05 -13.76 0.67
N ALA A 439 12.43 -13.11 -0.31
CA ALA A 439 12.93 -11.86 -0.88
C ALA A 439 12.87 -10.72 0.15
N GLY A 440 11.79 -10.65 0.93
CA GLY A 440 11.63 -9.70 2.03
C GLY A 440 12.65 -9.89 3.15
N ASP A 441 12.93 -11.12 3.54
CA ASP A 441 13.97 -11.44 4.53
C ASP A 441 15.38 -11.07 4.02
N PHE A 442 15.67 -11.33 2.74
CA PHE A 442 16.92 -10.94 2.11
C PHE A 442 17.18 -9.43 2.22
N ILE A 443 16.24 -8.62 1.78
CA ILE A 443 16.44 -7.16 1.82
C ILE A 443 16.41 -6.60 3.25
N SER A 444 15.56 -7.12 4.13
CA SER A 444 15.51 -6.71 5.53
C SER A 444 16.84 -6.95 6.26
N LYS A 445 17.50 -8.08 5.98
CA LYS A 445 18.84 -8.38 6.51
C LYS A 445 19.89 -7.41 6.02
N HIS A 446 19.88 -7.05 4.74
CA HIS A 446 20.80 -6.06 4.18
C HIS A 446 20.60 -4.66 4.78
N LEU A 447 19.37 -4.29 5.04
CA LEU A 447 19.02 -3.02 5.67
C LEU A 447 19.24 -3.01 7.21
N GLY A 448 19.50 -4.18 7.81
CA GLY A 448 19.68 -4.31 9.26
C GLY A 448 18.42 -4.02 10.06
N ARG A 449 17.23 -4.22 9.48
CA ARG A 449 15.96 -3.96 10.15
C ARG A 449 14.97 -5.11 9.93
N PRO A 450 14.01 -5.34 10.87
CA PRO A 450 12.98 -6.35 10.68
C PRO A 450 12.05 -5.98 9.51
N SER A 451 11.40 -7.00 8.94
CA SER A 451 10.31 -6.80 7.97
C SER A 451 9.18 -5.97 8.57
N GLY A 452 8.59 -5.07 7.77
CA GLY A 452 7.34 -4.37 8.10
C GLY A 452 6.09 -5.22 7.87
N SER A 453 6.20 -6.37 7.18
CA SER A 453 5.08 -7.27 6.93
C SER A 453 4.65 -8.02 8.18
N LYS A 454 3.38 -7.86 8.56
CA LYS A 454 2.76 -8.61 9.65
C LYS A 454 2.68 -10.11 9.33
N THR A 455 2.40 -10.43 8.07
CA THR A 455 2.36 -11.81 7.56
C THR A 455 3.73 -12.47 7.68
N ALA A 456 4.80 -11.85 7.18
CA ALA A 456 6.14 -12.41 7.26
C ALA A 456 6.61 -12.59 8.72
N ILE A 457 6.33 -11.63 9.60
CA ILE A 457 6.65 -11.73 11.03
C ILE A 457 5.90 -12.89 11.69
N ALA A 458 4.62 -13.06 11.39
CA ALA A 458 3.83 -14.15 11.98
C ALA A 458 4.34 -15.52 11.55
N PHE A 459 4.61 -15.72 10.26
CA PHE A 459 5.14 -16.98 9.73
C PHE A 459 6.55 -17.29 10.27
N SER A 460 7.43 -16.30 10.38
CA SER A 460 8.77 -16.51 10.92
C SER A 460 8.75 -16.97 12.39
N ARG A 461 7.83 -16.45 13.21
CA ARG A 461 7.64 -16.88 14.60
C ARG A 461 7.11 -18.31 14.69
N ALA A 462 6.11 -18.64 13.87
CA ALA A 462 5.53 -19.99 13.84
C ALA A 462 6.58 -21.06 13.48
N THR A 463 7.48 -20.77 12.51
CA THR A 463 8.56 -21.71 12.14
C THR A 463 9.66 -21.82 13.19
N ALA A 464 9.96 -20.74 13.93
CA ALA A 464 10.95 -20.77 15.01
C ALA A 464 10.49 -21.60 16.22
N ASP A 465 9.20 -21.69 16.50
CA ASP A 465 8.67 -22.50 17.59
C ASP A 465 8.66 -23.98 17.26
N VAL A 466 8.42 -24.35 15.99
CA VAL A 466 8.51 -25.76 15.53
C VAL A 466 9.94 -26.29 15.57
N SER A 467 10.96 -25.43 15.43
CA SER A 467 12.37 -25.85 15.51
C SER A 467 12.88 -26.07 16.93
N LYS A 468 12.09 -25.76 17.96
CA LYS A 468 12.42 -25.95 19.39
C LYS A 468 11.79 -27.19 20.00
N ILE A 469 10.94 -27.90 19.24
CA ILE A 469 10.33 -29.19 19.59
C ILE A 469 11.09 -30.31 18.90
#